data_7ac69a965999000f0c7eff2d61ac1857
#
_entry.id   7ac69a965999000f0c7eff2d61ac1857
#
_cell.length_a   1.000
_cell.length_b   1.000
_cell.length_c   1.000
_cell.angle_alpha   90.00
_cell.angle_beta   90.00
_cell.angle_gamma   90.00
#
_symmetry.space_group_name_H-M   'P 1'
#
loop_
_entity.id
_entity.type
_entity.pdbx_description
1 polymer ?
#
loop_
_entity_poly.entity_id
_entity_poly.type
_entity_poly.pdbx_seq_one_letter_code
_entity_poly.pdbx_strand_id
1 'polypeptide(L)'
;RDAQESRGLGDVYKRQYKYCNPKRAAKEFLSVNNVSAARRIAAESFVLLKNDNNLLPLKGCRKVAVVGPLADSKANMAGSWKYDEQTKSYHGLVEDLQESLGNGVEVVFAKGSNLVDDSVYEANFTDQNRSTRDDRSDEQLIAEALKVAEGADVIIAALGESIDMSGEGASRAILEMPQTQKKLLDAIQKTGKPIVMVLFTGRPLALQSEEKQVNAILN
;
A
#
# COMPACT_ATOMS: atom_id res chain seq x y z
N ARG A 1 26.13 -27.62 -20.36
CA ARG A 1 25.66 -27.98 -21.72
C ARG A 1 24.49 -28.94 -21.61
N ASP A 2 24.69 -30.07 -20.89
CA ASP A 2 23.67 -31.12 -20.74
C ASP A 2 22.39 -30.65 -20.02
N ALA A 3 22.51 -29.72 -19.08
CA ALA A 3 21.37 -29.14 -18.38
C ALA A 3 20.50 -28.24 -19.29
N GLN A 4 21.09 -27.59 -20.29
CA GLN A 4 20.35 -26.76 -21.25
C GLN A 4 19.66 -27.63 -22.30
N GLU A 5 20.32 -28.69 -22.77
CA GLU A 5 19.74 -29.67 -23.69
C GLU A 5 18.59 -30.43 -23.03
N SER A 6 18.76 -30.83 -21.77
CA SER A 6 17.71 -31.45 -20.95
C SER A 6 16.48 -30.56 -20.77
N ARG A 7 16.66 -29.24 -20.59
CA ARG A 7 15.56 -28.28 -20.53
C ARG A 7 14.80 -28.21 -21.84
N GLY A 8 15.50 -28.14 -22.97
CA GLY A 8 14.85 -28.10 -24.29
C GLY A 8 13.97 -29.32 -24.55
N LEU A 9 14.44 -30.52 -24.22
CA LEU A 9 13.66 -31.76 -24.32
C LEU A 9 12.49 -31.78 -23.35
N GLY A 10 12.67 -31.27 -22.12
CA GLY A 10 11.60 -31.12 -21.13
C GLY A 10 10.48 -30.20 -21.62
N ASP A 11 10.83 -29.10 -22.28
CA ASP A 11 9.89 -28.14 -22.84
C ASP A 11 9.07 -28.72 -23.99
N VAL A 12 9.71 -29.51 -24.87
CA VAL A 12 9.01 -30.25 -25.94
C VAL A 12 8.07 -31.29 -25.35
N TYR A 13 8.55 -32.07 -24.40
CA TYR A 13 7.75 -33.11 -23.75
C TYR A 13 6.52 -32.56 -23.02
N LYS A 14 6.68 -31.43 -22.32
CA LYS A 14 5.60 -30.72 -21.63
C LYS A 14 4.70 -29.95 -22.59
N ARG A 15 4.98 -29.97 -23.88
CA ARG A 15 4.23 -29.23 -24.91
C ARG A 15 4.17 -27.70 -24.66
N GLN A 16 5.21 -27.14 -24.05
CA GLN A 16 5.25 -25.71 -23.71
C GLN A 16 5.08 -24.84 -24.95
N TYR A 17 5.69 -25.21 -26.07
CA TYR A 17 5.53 -24.46 -27.35
C TYR A 17 4.08 -24.36 -27.83
N LYS A 18 3.22 -25.31 -27.48
CA LYS A 18 1.80 -25.25 -27.84
C LYS A 18 1.12 -24.02 -27.22
N TYR A 19 1.61 -23.59 -26.05
CA TYR A 19 1.03 -22.48 -25.28
C TYR A 19 1.79 -21.17 -25.48
N CYS A 20 2.99 -21.19 -26.07
CA CYS A 20 3.79 -20.02 -26.39
C CYS A 20 3.26 -19.34 -27.67
N ASN A 21 2.21 -18.53 -27.50
CA ASN A 21 1.67 -17.76 -28.61
C ASN A 21 1.67 -16.26 -28.23
N PRO A 22 2.61 -15.46 -28.78
CA PRO A 22 2.70 -14.03 -28.47
C PRO A 22 1.40 -13.25 -28.78
N LYS A 23 0.59 -13.74 -29.72
CA LYS A 23 -0.69 -13.09 -30.07
C LYS A 23 -1.77 -13.25 -28.99
N ARG A 24 -1.56 -14.17 -28.03
CA ARG A 24 -2.47 -14.33 -26.90
C ARG A 24 -2.41 -13.15 -25.95
N ALA A 25 -1.23 -12.55 -25.78
CA ALA A 25 -1.04 -11.42 -24.88
C ALA A 25 -2.06 -10.30 -25.12
N ALA A 26 -2.29 -9.95 -26.37
CA ALA A 26 -3.25 -8.90 -26.74
C ALA A 26 -4.71 -9.19 -26.34
N LYS A 27 -5.06 -10.48 -26.17
CA LYS A 27 -6.43 -10.89 -25.82
C LYS A 27 -6.60 -11.15 -24.33
N GLU A 28 -5.54 -11.60 -23.66
CA GLU A 28 -5.61 -12.11 -22.30
C GLU A 28 -5.05 -11.12 -21.29
N PHE A 29 -4.05 -10.32 -21.68
CA PHE A 29 -3.48 -9.30 -20.81
C PHE A 29 -4.55 -8.24 -20.46
N LEU A 30 -4.76 -8.01 -19.17
CA LEU A 30 -5.79 -7.11 -18.64
C LEU A 30 -7.21 -7.37 -19.19
N SER A 31 -7.51 -8.61 -19.58
CA SER A 31 -8.89 -8.97 -19.90
C SER A 31 -9.77 -8.81 -18.66
N VAL A 32 -11.06 -8.50 -18.85
CA VAL A 32 -12.03 -8.32 -17.77
C VAL A 32 -12.02 -9.49 -16.77
N ASN A 33 -11.93 -10.73 -17.28
CA ASN A 33 -11.88 -11.93 -16.45
C ASN A 33 -10.59 -11.99 -15.62
N ASN A 34 -9.44 -11.66 -16.21
CA ASN A 34 -8.16 -11.71 -15.49
C ASN A 34 -8.06 -10.60 -14.44
N VAL A 35 -8.52 -9.39 -14.75
CA VAL A 35 -8.59 -8.29 -13.79
C VAL A 35 -9.54 -8.63 -12.63
N SER A 36 -10.72 -9.19 -12.93
CA SER A 36 -11.67 -9.62 -11.90
C SER A 36 -11.10 -10.73 -11.02
N ALA A 37 -10.40 -11.70 -11.62
CA ALA A 37 -9.73 -12.77 -10.85
C ALA A 37 -8.61 -12.21 -9.97
N ALA A 38 -7.77 -11.31 -10.48
CA ALA A 38 -6.72 -10.66 -9.71
C ALA A 38 -7.29 -9.89 -8.53
N ARG A 39 -8.36 -9.10 -8.73
CA ARG A 39 -9.05 -8.37 -7.66
C ARG A 39 -9.58 -9.31 -6.57
N ARG A 40 -10.21 -10.42 -6.96
CA ARG A 40 -10.71 -11.41 -5.99
C ARG A 40 -9.57 -12.03 -5.18
N ILE A 41 -8.49 -12.45 -5.83
CA ILE A 41 -7.32 -13.03 -5.17
C ILE A 41 -6.67 -12.02 -4.21
N ALA A 42 -6.54 -10.76 -4.63
CA ALA A 42 -6.04 -9.70 -3.76
C ALA A 42 -6.93 -9.53 -2.52
N ALA A 43 -8.25 -9.47 -2.70
CA ALA A 43 -9.19 -9.36 -1.57
C ALA A 43 -9.11 -10.56 -0.61
N GLU A 44 -8.91 -11.78 -1.13
CA GLU A 44 -8.73 -13.00 -0.33
C GLU A 44 -7.37 -13.05 0.39
N SER A 45 -6.38 -12.26 -0.03
CA SER A 45 -5.05 -12.19 0.59
C SER A 45 -4.97 -11.21 1.76
N PHE A 46 -5.92 -10.30 1.90
CA PHE A 46 -5.92 -9.35 3.02
C PHE A 46 -6.12 -10.05 4.36
N VAL A 47 -5.38 -9.58 5.36
CA VAL A 47 -5.46 -10.09 6.72
C VAL A 47 -5.98 -9.00 7.66
N LEU A 48 -7.16 -9.22 8.22
CA LEU A 48 -7.74 -8.34 9.23
C LEU A 48 -7.14 -8.69 10.61
N LEU A 49 -6.09 -7.97 11.00
CA LEU A 49 -5.33 -8.22 12.22
C LEU A 49 -6.06 -7.72 13.47
N LYS A 50 -6.85 -6.65 13.33
CA LYS A 50 -7.63 -6.04 14.42
C LYS A 50 -8.90 -5.41 13.87
N ASN A 51 -10.00 -5.49 14.64
CA ASN A 51 -11.27 -4.85 14.28
C ASN A 51 -12.14 -4.62 15.53
N ASP A 52 -11.80 -3.61 16.31
CA ASP A 52 -12.53 -3.28 17.54
C ASP A 52 -13.95 -2.82 17.20
N ASN A 53 -14.90 -3.31 17.95
CA ASN A 53 -16.32 -2.96 17.84
C ASN A 53 -16.91 -3.15 16.43
N ASN A 54 -16.32 -4.00 15.60
CA ASN A 54 -16.72 -4.22 14.21
C ASN A 54 -16.72 -2.91 13.40
N LEU A 55 -15.68 -2.08 13.56
CA LEU A 55 -15.53 -0.84 12.81
C LEU A 55 -15.54 -1.07 11.30
N LEU A 56 -14.89 -2.16 10.86
CA LEU A 56 -14.95 -2.63 9.47
C LEU A 56 -16.00 -3.75 9.30
N PRO A 57 -16.75 -3.75 8.19
CA PRO A 57 -16.75 -2.77 7.09
C PRO A 57 -17.35 -1.43 7.51
N LEU A 58 -16.81 -0.33 6.97
CA LEU A 58 -17.31 1.03 7.27
C LEU A 58 -18.78 1.16 6.89
N LYS A 59 -19.58 1.76 7.79
CA LYS A 59 -21.01 1.98 7.58
C LYS A 59 -21.41 3.40 8.02
N GLY A 60 -22.23 4.05 7.21
CA GLY A 60 -22.82 5.34 7.56
C GLY A 60 -21.84 6.52 7.64
N CYS A 61 -20.62 6.38 7.16
CA CYS A 61 -19.66 7.47 7.08
C CYS A 61 -20.08 8.46 5.99
N ARG A 62 -19.95 9.75 6.28
CA ARG A 62 -20.16 10.84 5.32
C ARG A 62 -18.84 11.47 4.90
N LYS A 63 -17.84 11.44 5.80
CA LYS A 63 -16.52 11.99 5.52
C LYS A 63 -15.44 11.04 6.04
N VAL A 64 -14.52 10.68 5.16
CA VAL A 64 -13.37 9.81 5.44
C VAL A 64 -12.09 10.61 5.20
N ALA A 65 -11.26 10.74 6.22
CA ALA A 65 -9.92 11.31 6.08
C ALA A 65 -8.92 10.19 5.80
N VAL A 66 -8.17 10.29 4.72
CA VAL A 66 -7.09 9.37 4.38
C VAL A 66 -5.76 10.09 4.62
N VAL A 67 -4.89 9.49 5.42
CA VAL A 67 -3.60 10.07 5.75
C VAL A 67 -2.49 9.03 5.60
N GLY A 68 -1.26 9.50 5.45
CA GLY A 68 -0.10 8.64 5.36
C GLY A 68 0.61 8.71 4.02
N PRO A 69 1.93 8.46 4.00
CA PRO A 69 2.75 8.60 2.81
C PRO A 69 2.47 7.53 1.73
N LEU A 70 1.78 6.46 2.10
CA LEU A 70 1.45 5.34 1.21
C LEU A 70 0.03 5.45 0.61
N ALA A 71 -0.77 6.41 1.06
CA ALA A 71 -2.18 6.54 0.67
C ALA A 71 -2.38 6.86 -0.82
N ASP A 72 -1.55 7.75 -1.37
CA ASP A 72 -1.60 8.15 -2.79
C ASP A 72 -0.32 7.72 -3.54
N SER A 73 0.24 6.57 -3.18
CA SER A 73 1.48 6.07 -3.77
C SER A 73 1.21 4.91 -4.72
N LYS A 74 1.09 5.19 -6.00
CA LYS A 74 0.91 4.16 -7.05
C LYS A 74 2.11 3.21 -7.15
N ALA A 75 3.31 3.72 -6.89
CA ALA A 75 4.55 2.93 -6.96
C ALA A 75 4.56 1.77 -5.96
N ASN A 76 3.97 1.97 -4.79
CA ASN A 76 3.98 0.97 -3.72
C ASN A 76 2.87 -0.09 -3.83
N MET A 77 1.94 0.04 -4.81
CA MET A 77 0.83 -0.91 -4.98
C MET A 77 1.27 -2.26 -5.58
N ALA A 78 2.40 -2.30 -6.29
CA ALA A 78 2.85 -3.50 -6.99
C ALA A 78 3.76 -4.42 -6.16
N GLY A 79 4.31 -3.95 -5.04
CA GLY A 79 5.30 -4.69 -4.24
C GLY A 79 6.67 -4.81 -4.91
N SER A 80 7.64 -5.40 -4.18
CA SER A 80 9.06 -5.44 -4.61
C SER A 80 9.33 -6.44 -5.74
N TRP A 81 8.52 -7.48 -5.87
CA TRP A 81 8.74 -8.58 -6.84
C TRP A 81 7.93 -8.42 -8.13
N LYS A 82 7.68 -7.19 -8.54
CA LYS A 82 7.07 -6.90 -9.84
C LYS A 82 8.07 -7.12 -10.97
N TYR A 83 7.59 -7.67 -12.09
CA TYR A 83 8.41 -7.91 -13.27
C TYR A 83 8.30 -6.78 -14.29
N ASP A 84 7.09 -6.28 -14.52
CA ASP A 84 6.82 -5.21 -15.47
C ASP A 84 6.13 -4.04 -14.78
N GLU A 85 6.62 -2.85 -15.05
CA GLU A 85 6.18 -1.65 -14.35
C GLU A 85 5.26 -0.82 -15.25
N GLN A 86 3.97 -1.02 -15.08
CA GLN A 86 2.95 -0.15 -15.66
C GLN A 86 2.24 0.64 -14.55
N THR A 87 3.01 1.38 -13.76
CA THR A 87 2.49 2.17 -12.62
C THR A 87 1.37 3.14 -13.01
N LYS A 88 1.28 3.52 -14.29
CA LYS A 88 0.19 4.35 -14.82
C LYS A 88 -1.18 3.67 -14.80
N SER A 89 -1.22 2.34 -14.70
CA SER A 89 -2.46 1.57 -14.61
C SER A 89 -2.89 1.26 -13.18
N TYR A 90 -2.07 1.62 -12.18
CA TYR A 90 -2.42 1.42 -10.78
C TYR A 90 -3.13 2.65 -10.23
N HIS A 91 -4.17 2.41 -9.43
CA HIS A 91 -4.77 3.40 -8.57
C HIS A 91 -4.05 3.44 -7.23
N GLY A 92 -4.01 4.60 -6.58
CA GLY A 92 -3.67 4.71 -5.17
C GLY A 92 -4.88 4.41 -4.29
N LEU A 93 -4.66 4.17 -3.01
CA LEU A 93 -5.75 3.89 -2.06
C LEU A 93 -6.79 5.02 -2.02
N VAL A 94 -6.36 6.28 -2.13
CA VAL A 94 -7.27 7.45 -2.15
C VAL A 94 -8.23 7.38 -3.34
N GLU A 95 -7.69 7.13 -4.54
CA GLU A 95 -8.46 7.04 -5.79
C GLU A 95 -9.49 5.90 -5.72
N ASP A 96 -9.04 4.70 -5.28
CA ASP A 96 -9.92 3.54 -5.12
C ASP A 96 -11.02 3.74 -4.07
N LEU A 97 -10.72 4.44 -2.97
CA LEU A 97 -11.72 4.77 -1.95
C LEU A 97 -12.75 5.77 -2.49
N GLN A 98 -12.32 6.79 -3.23
CA GLN A 98 -13.23 7.76 -3.86
C GLN A 98 -14.20 7.07 -4.83
N GLU A 99 -13.68 6.16 -5.66
CA GLU A 99 -14.52 5.39 -6.58
C GLU A 99 -15.46 4.42 -5.87
N SER A 100 -14.95 3.70 -4.87
CA SER A 100 -15.71 2.63 -4.18
C SER A 100 -16.78 3.16 -3.24
N LEU A 101 -16.53 4.27 -2.54
CA LEU A 101 -17.48 4.88 -1.61
C LEU A 101 -18.53 5.74 -2.32
N GLY A 102 -18.26 6.15 -3.55
CA GLY A 102 -19.19 6.90 -4.40
C GLY A 102 -19.46 8.33 -3.90
N ASN A 103 -20.34 9.03 -4.60
CA ASN A 103 -20.60 10.47 -4.40
C ASN A 103 -21.26 10.84 -3.06
N GLY A 104 -21.66 9.86 -2.26
CA GLY A 104 -22.28 10.08 -0.94
C GLY A 104 -21.29 10.26 0.21
N VAL A 105 -20.00 9.99 -0.02
CA VAL A 105 -18.94 10.06 0.98
C VAL A 105 -17.84 11.00 0.51
N GLU A 106 -17.54 12.00 1.33
CA GLU A 106 -16.40 12.91 1.09
C GLU A 106 -15.11 12.20 1.51
N VAL A 107 -14.19 11.97 0.57
CA VAL A 107 -12.85 11.44 0.84
C VAL A 107 -11.85 12.58 0.72
N VAL A 108 -11.19 12.92 1.82
CA VAL A 108 -10.16 13.96 1.90
C VAL A 108 -8.81 13.34 2.22
N PHE A 109 -7.74 13.91 1.68
CA PHE A 109 -6.41 13.35 1.79
C PHE A 109 -5.38 14.37 2.26
N ALA A 110 -4.44 13.91 3.09
CA ALA A 110 -3.18 14.59 3.38
C ALA A 110 -2.06 13.56 3.56
N LYS A 111 -0.87 13.88 3.07
CA LYS A 111 0.29 13.00 3.19
C LYS A 111 0.68 12.73 4.66
N GLY A 112 0.68 13.75 5.49
CA GLY A 112 0.88 13.66 6.94
C GLY A 112 2.30 13.34 7.40
N SER A 113 3.08 12.58 6.65
CA SER A 113 4.49 12.28 6.93
C SER A 113 5.26 11.92 5.66
N ASN A 114 6.58 11.88 5.75
CA ASN A 114 7.42 11.23 4.74
C ASN A 114 7.44 9.70 4.97
N LEU A 115 7.99 8.95 4.00
CA LEU A 115 8.12 7.49 4.10
C LEU A 115 9.05 7.08 5.23
N VAL A 116 10.22 7.74 5.32
CA VAL A 116 11.24 7.49 6.34
C VAL A 116 11.83 8.80 6.83
N ASP A 117 12.47 8.75 8.00
CA ASP A 117 13.13 9.91 8.61
C ASP A 117 14.41 10.30 7.86
N ASP A 118 15.19 9.30 7.49
CA ASP A 118 16.51 9.48 6.89
C ASP A 118 16.41 9.78 5.39
N SER A 119 16.65 11.04 5.04
CA SER A 119 16.67 11.51 3.66
C SER A 119 17.80 10.90 2.82
N VAL A 120 18.93 10.56 3.46
CA VAL A 120 20.06 9.93 2.75
C VAL A 120 19.72 8.48 2.41
N TYR A 121 19.06 7.77 3.32
CA TYR A 121 18.54 6.43 3.05
C TYR A 121 17.47 6.47 1.94
N GLU A 122 16.53 7.41 2.00
CA GLU A 122 15.47 7.59 0.99
C GLU A 122 16.07 7.98 -0.38
N ALA A 123 17.20 8.66 -0.43
CA ALA A 123 17.87 8.99 -1.68
C ALA A 123 18.34 7.76 -2.49
N ASN A 124 18.40 6.58 -1.86
CA ASN A 124 18.69 5.31 -2.54
C ASN A 124 17.43 4.58 -3.03
N PHE A 125 16.25 5.10 -2.74
CA PHE A 125 15.00 4.54 -3.24
C PHE A 125 14.85 4.75 -4.75
N THR A 126 13.94 4.03 -5.37
CA THR A 126 13.59 4.24 -6.78
C THR A 126 13.14 5.68 -7.01
N ASP A 127 13.31 6.19 -8.22
CA ASP A 127 12.91 7.56 -8.56
C ASP A 127 11.44 7.85 -8.24
N GLN A 128 10.59 6.85 -8.35
CA GLN A 128 9.16 6.96 -8.06
C GLN A 128 8.89 7.26 -6.59
N ASN A 129 9.61 6.60 -5.67
CA ASN A 129 9.46 6.86 -4.24
C ASN A 129 10.22 8.11 -3.79
N ARG A 130 11.37 8.41 -4.38
CA ARG A 130 12.10 9.66 -4.12
C ARG A 130 11.28 10.90 -4.47
N SER A 131 10.54 10.85 -5.58
CA SER A 131 9.71 11.96 -6.02
C SER A 131 8.55 12.26 -5.06
N THR A 132 8.25 11.36 -4.13
CA THR A 132 7.19 11.56 -3.13
C THR A 132 7.68 12.22 -1.84
N ARG A 133 9.01 12.40 -1.65
CA ARG A 133 9.50 13.11 -0.48
C ARG A 133 9.05 14.56 -0.49
N ASP A 134 8.62 15.03 0.68
CA ASP A 134 8.19 16.39 0.93
C ASP A 134 9.23 17.10 1.80
N ASP A 135 9.65 18.31 1.42
CA ASP A 135 10.68 19.07 2.13
C ASP A 135 10.13 19.82 3.35
N ARG A 136 8.80 19.81 3.55
CA ARG A 136 8.18 20.38 4.74
C ARG A 136 8.55 19.58 5.99
N SER A 137 8.53 20.25 7.16
CA SER A 137 8.79 19.59 8.43
C SER A 137 7.69 18.59 8.80
N ASP A 138 8.00 17.64 9.68
CA ASP A 138 7.01 16.69 10.23
C ASP A 138 5.80 17.44 10.81
N GLU A 139 6.05 18.55 11.54
CA GLU A 139 4.99 19.35 12.17
C GLU A 139 4.04 19.95 11.14
N GLN A 140 4.56 20.43 10.01
CA GLN A 140 3.75 21.00 8.92
C GLN A 140 2.90 19.92 8.24
N LEU A 141 3.48 18.76 7.97
CA LEU A 141 2.78 17.62 7.36
C LEU A 141 1.69 17.08 8.31
N ILE A 142 2.01 16.93 9.58
CA ILE A 142 1.06 16.49 10.61
C ILE A 142 -0.07 17.51 10.78
N ALA A 143 0.22 18.81 10.78
CA ALA A 143 -0.80 19.84 10.89
C ALA A 143 -1.81 19.78 9.73
N GLU A 144 -1.35 19.51 8.50
CA GLU A 144 -2.22 19.30 7.36
C GLU A 144 -3.10 18.04 7.53
N ALA A 145 -2.51 16.93 8.02
CA ALA A 145 -3.26 15.71 8.30
C ALA A 145 -4.34 15.91 9.38
N LEU A 146 -4.03 16.63 10.45
CA LEU A 146 -5.00 16.97 11.49
C LEU A 146 -6.13 17.84 10.92
N LYS A 147 -5.82 18.80 10.04
CA LYS A 147 -6.81 19.65 9.41
C LYS A 147 -7.78 18.87 8.52
N VAL A 148 -7.31 17.91 7.71
CA VAL A 148 -8.22 17.07 6.89
C VAL A 148 -9.02 16.09 7.75
N ALA A 149 -8.50 15.71 8.92
CA ALA A 149 -9.20 14.88 9.88
C ALA A 149 -10.35 15.63 10.59
N GLU A 150 -10.34 16.97 10.58
CA GLU A 150 -11.45 17.74 11.15
C GLU A 150 -12.78 17.40 10.46
N GLY A 151 -13.80 17.09 11.27
CA GLY A 151 -15.12 16.70 10.76
C GLY A 151 -15.19 15.34 10.07
N ALA A 152 -14.10 14.58 9.97
CA ALA A 152 -14.14 13.21 9.48
C ALA A 152 -14.81 12.27 10.48
N ASP A 153 -15.54 11.28 9.99
CA ASP A 153 -16.17 10.23 10.81
C ASP A 153 -15.15 9.13 11.16
N VAL A 154 -14.16 8.92 10.29
CA VAL A 154 -13.09 7.93 10.46
C VAL A 154 -11.82 8.42 9.77
N ILE A 155 -10.68 8.01 10.29
CA ILE A 155 -9.37 8.23 9.68
C ILE A 155 -8.85 6.90 9.16
N ILE A 156 -8.44 6.86 7.89
CA ILE A 156 -7.71 5.74 7.30
C ILE A 156 -6.25 6.15 7.21
N ALA A 157 -5.38 5.44 7.94
CA ALA A 157 -3.95 5.70 7.99
C ALA A 157 -3.20 4.66 7.15
N ALA A 158 -2.71 5.05 5.99
CA ALA A 158 -1.94 4.20 5.07
C ALA A 158 -0.45 4.31 5.41
N LEU A 159 0.05 3.36 6.20
CA LEU A 159 1.36 3.38 6.84
C LEU A 159 2.12 2.07 6.60
N GLY A 160 3.42 2.09 6.87
CA GLY A 160 4.28 0.90 6.81
C GLY A 160 5.54 1.10 5.99
N GLU A 161 5.86 0.11 5.19
CA GLU A 161 7.07 0.07 4.35
C GLU A 161 6.75 0.41 2.89
N SER A 162 7.68 1.11 2.25
CA SER A 162 7.66 1.24 0.79
C SER A 162 8.20 -0.02 0.12
N ILE A 163 7.98 -0.12 -1.18
CA ILE A 163 8.52 -1.19 -2.03
C ILE A 163 10.05 -1.33 -1.89
N ASP A 164 10.77 -0.23 -1.70
CA ASP A 164 12.24 -0.22 -1.60
C ASP A 164 12.76 -0.73 -0.25
N MET A 165 11.89 -0.85 0.75
CA MET A 165 12.27 -1.29 2.10
C MET A 165 12.21 -2.81 2.26
N SER A 166 11.70 -3.55 1.29
CA SER A 166 11.62 -5.02 1.29
C SER A 166 12.04 -5.60 -0.06
N GLY A 167 12.36 -6.90 -0.08
CA GLY A 167 12.81 -7.60 -1.27
C GLY A 167 14.30 -7.94 -1.23
N GLU A 168 14.83 -8.36 -2.37
CA GLU A 168 16.23 -8.76 -2.48
C GLU A 168 17.18 -7.57 -2.24
N GLY A 169 18.12 -7.74 -1.33
CA GLY A 169 19.05 -6.69 -0.94
C GLY A 169 18.51 -5.64 0.04
N ALA A 170 17.22 -5.70 0.39
CA ALA A 170 16.60 -4.78 1.34
C ALA A 170 16.46 -5.41 2.74
N SER A 171 17.54 -5.40 3.52
CA SER A 171 17.53 -5.93 4.89
C SER A 171 17.24 -4.83 5.92
N ARG A 172 16.57 -5.20 7.02
CA ARG A 172 16.29 -4.32 8.16
C ARG A 172 16.61 -5.04 9.47
N ALA A 173 17.40 -4.38 10.32
CA ALA A 173 17.70 -4.86 11.67
C ALA A 173 16.57 -4.51 12.67
N ILE A 174 15.87 -3.39 12.44
CA ILE A 174 14.77 -2.91 13.29
C ILE A 174 13.47 -3.09 12.49
N LEU A 175 12.57 -3.92 13.00
CA LEU A 175 11.31 -4.28 12.35
C LEU A 175 10.15 -3.38 12.81
N GLU A 176 10.41 -2.12 13.04
CA GLU A 176 9.41 -1.13 13.44
C GLU A 176 9.03 -0.22 12.26
N MET A 177 7.87 0.42 12.35
CA MET A 177 7.52 1.49 11.42
C MET A 177 8.50 2.67 11.54
N PRO A 178 8.74 3.44 10.45
CA PRO A 178 9.54 4.65 10.51
C PRO A 178 9.00 5.66 11.53
N GLN A 179 9.91 6.37 12.22
CA GLN A 179 9.55 7.29 13.30
C GLN A 179 8.66 8.44 12.84
N THR A 180 8.88 8.99 11.63
CA THR A 180 8.03 10.03 11.07
C THR A 180 6.56 9.57 10.94
N GLN A 181 6.34 8.31 10.58
CA GLN A 181 4.99 7.73 10.50
C GLN A 181 4.39 7.48 11.89
N LYS A 182 5.21 7.08 12.88
CA LYS A 182 4.77 6.95 14.28
C LYS A 182 4.34 8.30 14.85
N LYS A 183 5.09 9.38 14.59
CA LYS A 183 4.71 10.75 14.99
C LYS A 183 3.35 11.15 14.41
N LEU A 184 3.09 10.82 13.14
CA LEU A 184 1.79 11.05 12.52
C LEU A 184 0.70 10.28 13.25
N LEU A 185 0.91 8.99 13.52
CA LEU A 185 -0.06 8.15 14.22
C LEU A 185 -0.35 8.67 15.63
N ASP A 186 0.68 9.06 16.39
CA ASP A 186 0.57 9.69 17.70
C ASP A 186 -0.28 10.98 17.67
N ALA A 187 -0.18 11.74 16.61
CA ALA A 187 -0.92 12.99 16.46
C ALA A 187 -2.40 12.74 16.12
N ILE A 188 -2.69 11.88 15.15
CA ILE A 188 -4.08 11.60 14.75
C ILE A 188 -4.84 10.82 15.83
N GLN A 189 -4.17 9.97 16.61
CA GLN A 189 -4.78 9.27 17.75
C GLN A 189 -5.37 10.25 18.77
N LYS A 190 -4.71 11.40 18.99
CA LYS A 190 -5.17 12.44 19.92
C LYS A 190 -6.47 13.13 19.49
N THR A 191 -6.89 12.95 18.23
CA THR A 191 -8.19 13.46 17.74
C THR A 191 -9.38 12.71 18.36
N GLY A 192 -9.15 11.53 18.94
CA GLY A 192 -10.19 10.66 19.48
C GLY A 192 -11.10 10.02 18.44
N LYS A 193 -10.80 10.19 17.14
CA LYS A 193 -11.57 9.58 16.06
C LYS A 193 -11.21 8.12 15.87
N PRO A 194 -12.13 7.28 15.36
CA PRO A 194 -11.80 5.92 14.95
C PRO A 194 -10.71 5.93 13.88
N ILE A 195 -9.71 5.07 14.04
CA ILE A 195 -8.57 4.93 13.11
C ILE A 195 -8.55 3.51 12.55
N VAL A 196 -8.53 3.41 11.22
CA VAL A 196 -8.23 2.19 10.48
C VAL A 196 -6.82 2.31 9.93
N MET A 197 -5.89 1.47 10.37
CA MET A 197 -4.56 1.39 9.77
C MET A 197 -4.58 0.40 8.62
N VAL A 198 -4.28 0.87 7.41
CA VAL A 198 -3.98 0.04 6.24
C VAL A 198 -2.47 -0.11 6.20
N LEU A 199 -2.00 -1.31 6.51
CA LEU A 199 -0.58 -1.60 6.69
C LEU A 199 0.02 -2.11 5.38
N PHE A 200 0.93 -1.33 4.83
CA PHE A 200 1.75 -1.72 3.68
C PHE A 200 3.03 -2.33 4.20
N THR A 201 3.30 -3.60 3.86
CA THR A 201 4.54 -4.24 4.29
C THR A 201 4.88 -5.47 3.45
N GLY A 202 6.16 -5.68 3.22
CA GLY A 202 6.68 -6.89 2.60
C GLY A 202 7.23 -7.90 3.63
N ARG A 203 7.08 -7.59 4.94
CA ARG A 203 7.52 -8.43 6.07
C ARG A 203 6.68 -8.14 7.31
N PRO A 204 6.60 -9.04 8.31
CA PRO A 204 5.96 -8.72 9.58
C PRO A 204 6.68 -7.57 10.29
N LEU A 205 5.92 -6.55 10.72
CA LEU A 205 6.41 -5.44 11.54
C LEU A 205 6.02 -5.64 13.00
N ALA A 206 6.85 -5.11 13.91
CA ALA A 206 6.55 -5.04 15.33
C ALA A 206 5.63 -3.84 15.60
N LEU A 207 4.36 -4.10 15.91
CA LEU A 207 3.31 -3.09 16.02
C LEU A 207 2.76 -2.92 17.45
N GLN A 208 3.54 -3.26 18.50
CA GLN A 208 3.05 -3.29 19.89
C GLN A 208 2.54 -1.95 20.41
N SER A 209 3.09 -0.83 19.93
CA SER A 209 2.63 0.52 20.27
C SER A 209 1.48 0.97 19.37
N GLU A 210 1.58 0.72 18.08
CA GLU A 210 0.65 1.15 17.05
C GLU A 210 -0.70 0.44 17.17
N GLU A 211 -0.67 -0.86 17.51
CA GLU A 211 -1.89 -1.65 17.71
C GLU A 211 -2.82 -1.02 18.77
N LYS A 212 -2.25 -0.43 19.81
CA LYS A 212 -3.03 0.22 20.88
C LYS A 212 -3.63 1.56 20.49
N GLN A 213 -3.17 2.15 19.41
CA GLN A 213 -3.56 3.49 18.96
C GLN A 213 -4.67 3.47 17.91
N VAL A 214 -4.97 2.30 17.34
CA VAL A 214 -5.91 2.16 16.23
C VAL A 214 -7.04 1.19 16.55
N ASN A 215 -8.19 1.36 15.90
CA ASN A 215 -9.37 0.53 16.10
C ASN A 215 -9.43 -0.67 15.15
N ALA A 216 -8.82 -0.56 13.98
CA ALA A 216 -8.72 -1.67 13.03
C ALA A 216 -7.36 -1.65 12.33
N ILE A 217 -6.87 -2.85 11.96
CA ILE A 217 -5.64 -3.05 11.19
C ILE A 217 -5.94 -4.04 10.08
N LEU A 218 -5.73 -3.58 8.85
CA LEU A 218 -5.83 -4.38 7.64
C LEU A 218 -4.44 -4.44 6.99
N ASN A 219 -3.94 -5.65 6.73
CA ASN A 219 -2.64 -5.91 6.09
C ASN A 219 -2.83 -6.70 4.80
#